data_374787850aed3945225bcb6a7083daf7
#
_entry.id   374787850aed3945225bcb6a7083daf7
#
_cell.length_a   1.000
_cell.length_b   1.000
_cell.length_c   1.000
_cell.angle_alpha   90.00
_cell.angle_beta   90.00
_cell.angle_gamma   90.00
#
_symmetry.space_group_name_H-M   'P 1'
#
loop_
_entity.id
_entity.type
_entity.pdbx_description
1 polymer ?
#
loop_
_entity_poly.entity_id
_entity_poly.type
_entity_poly.pdbx_seq_one_letter_code
_entity_poly.pdbx_strand_id
1 'polypeptide(L)'
;QNYETNVQQAVMDAFMANNTFASVPEALVQKYSDAAESSITSMASAYGVDADTFTQYNYGQDLATFLSTYAEQTAKQDIALQAVANKENLNISDEELDRMLQDRATAAGYDTIEEYIGETSKEDYREYFLYDKVLDYLVENAKITNN
;
A
#
# COMPACT_ATOMS: atom_id res chain seq x y z
N GLN A 1 8.95 -17.22 6.19
CA GLN A 1 8.47 -16.21 5.23
C GLN A 1 6.98 -16.39 4.89
N ASN A 2 6.52 -17.60 4.49
CA ASN A 2 5.12 -17.81 4.10
C ASN A 2 4.10 -17.71 5.26
N TYR A 3 4.48 -18.12 6.49
CA TYR A 3 3.54 -18.07 7.63
C TYR A 3 3.26 -16.64 8.07
N GLU A 4 4.29 -15.83 8.19
CA GLU A 4 4.19 -14.43 8.62
C GLU A 4 3.37 -13.60 7.62
N THR A 5 3.65 -13.75 6.33
CA THR A 5 2.87 -13.11 5.25
C THR A 5 1.40 -13.55 5.25
N ASN A 6 1.13 -14.84 5.51
CA ASN A 6 -0.24 -15.34 5.59
C ASN A 6 -0.99 -14.79 6.80
N VAL A 7 -0.31 -14.63 7.94
CA VAL A 7 -0.89 -14.02 9.14
C VAL A 7 -1.22 -12.55 8.89
N GLN A 8 -0.29 -11.79 8.31
CA GLN A 8 -0.50 -10.39 7.96
C GLN A 8 -1.70 -10.23 7.02
N GLN A 9 -1.78 -11.05 5.97
CA GLN A 9 -2.91 -11.02 5.03
C GLN A 9 -4.24 -11.35 5.74
N ALA A 10 -4.29 -12.41 6.53
CA ALA A 10 -5.50 -12.79 7.24
C ALA A 10 -5.96 -11.73 8.25
N VAL A 11 -5.03 -11.06 8.92
CA VAL A 11 -5.33 -9.96 9.85
C VAL A 11 -5.88 -8.76 9.08
N MET A 12 -5.27 -8.40 7.95
CA MET A 12 -5.75 -7.31 7.11
C MET A 12 -7.14 -7.61 6.54
N ASP A 13 -7.37 -8.81 6.03
CA ASP A 13 -8.68 -9.22 5.49
C ASP A 13 -9.77 -9.15 6.57
N ALA A 14 -9.49 -9.66 7.77
CA ALA A 14 -10.40 -9.60 8.90
C ALA A 14 -10.66 -8.16 9.37
N PHE A 15 -9.61 -7.32 9.39
CA PHE A 15 -9.73 -5.91 9.72
C PHE A 15 -10.62 -5.19 8.72
N MET A 16 -10.40 -5.35 7.43
CA MET A 16 -11.20 -4.71 6.38
C MET A 16 -12.65 -5.20 6.38
N ALA A 17 -12.88 -6.49 6.59
CA ALA A 17 -14.24 -7.07 6.64
C ALA A 17 -15.09 -6.55 7.82
N ASN A 18 -14.45 -6.12 8.90
CA ASN A 18 -15.11 -5.58 10.09
C ASN A 18 -15.28 -4.05 10.07
N ASN A 19 -14.77 -3.37 9.03
CA ASN A 19 -14.90 -1.92 8.88
C ASN A 19 -16.05 -1.58 7.93
N THR A 20 -16.74 -0.49 8.23
CA THR A 20 -17.77 0.10 7.38
C THR A 20 -17.36 1.51 6.97
N PHE A 21 -17.55 1.83 5.70
CA PHE A 21 -17.17 3.12 5.13
C PHE A 21 -18.42 3.90 4.76
N ALA A 22 -18.63 5.06 5.39
CA ALA A 22 -19.77 5.93 5.06
C ALA A 22 -19.63 6.55 3.66
N SER A 23 -18.40 6.90 3.27
CA SER A 23 -18.04 7.35 1.93
C SER A 23 -16.54 7.18 1.71
N VAL A 24 -16.15 7.07 0.46
CA VAL A 24 -14.74 7.10 0.03
C VAL A 24 -14.56 8.34 -0.82
N PRO A 25 -13.62 9.26 -0.52
CA PRO A 25 -13.40 10.46 -1.30
C PRO A 25 -13.01 10.12 -2.75
N GLU A 26 -13.73 10.70 -3.71
CA GLU A 26 -13.50 10.45 -5.14
C GLU A 26 -12.05 10.80 -5.57
N ALA A 27 -11.49 11.90 -5.03
CA ALA A 27 -10.11 12.30 -5.29
C ALA A 27 -9.07 11.24 -4.84
N LEU A 28 -9.36 10.52 -3.75
CA LEU A 28 -8.49 9.44 -3.28
C LEU A 28 -8.58 8.20 -4.18
N VAL A 29 -9.80 7.85 -4.59
CA VAL A 29 -10.01 6.76 -5.57
C VAL A 29 -9.31 7.09 -6.88
N GLN A 30 -9.42 8.33 -7.37
CA GLN A 30 -8.75 8.77 -8.60
C GLN A 30 -7.21 8.68 -8.47
N LYS A 31 -6.63 9.12 -7.34
CA LYS A 31 -5.17 8.98 -7.05
C LYS A 31 -4.71 7.54 -7.26
N TYR A 32 -5.41 6.58 -6.67
CA TYR A 32 -5.04 5.17 -6.77
C TYR A 32 -5.33 4.56 -8.14
N SER A 33 -6.37 5.03 -8.83
CA SER A 33 -6.67 4.63 -10.21
C SER A 33 -5.56 5.06 -11.16
N ASP A 34 -5.14 6.32 -11.10
CA ASP A 34 -4.08 6.88 -11.96
C ASP A 34 -2.73 6.18 -11.72
N ALA A 35 -2.39 5.93 -10.46
CA ALA A 35 -1.16 5.22 -10.10
C ALA A 35 -1.18 3.77 -10.62
N ALA A 36 -2.30 3.07 -10.45
CA ALA A 36 -2.46 1.70 -10.94
C ALA A 36 -2.41 1.64 -12.48
N GLU A 37 -3.08 2.56 -13.17
CA GLU A 37 -3.07 2.65 -14.64
C GLU A 37 -1.65 2.86 -15.17
N SER A 38 -0.90 3.78 -14.58
CA SER A 38 0.50 4.03 -14.93
C SER A 38 1.37 2.78 -14.75
N SER A 39 1.21 2.09 -13.62
CA SER A 39 1.96 0.86 -13.32
C SER A 39 1.60 -0.27 -14.29
N ILE A 40 0.32 -0.52 -14.53
CA ILE A 40 -0.16 -1.55 -15.47
C ILE A 40 0.32 -1.25 -16.90
N THR A 41 0.22 0.02 -17.33
CA THR A 41 0.68 0.41 -18.67
C THR A 41 2.18 0.18 -18.85
N SER A 42 2.98 0.50 -17.83
CA SER A 42 4.43 0.28 -17.85
C SER A 42 4.75 -1.23 -17.91
N MET A 43 4.07 -2.04 -17.11
CA MET A 43 4.25 -3.50 -17.14
C MET A 43 3.82 -4.10 -18.47
N ALA A 44 2.65 -3.73 -18.98
CA ALA A 44 2.14 -4.21 -20.26
C ALA A 44 3.11 -3.90 -21.42
N SER A 45 3.64 -2.68 -21.43
CA SER A 45 4.65 -2.24 -22.42
C SER A 45 5.92 -3.09 -22.37
N ALA A 46 6.38 -3.48 -21.18
CA ALA A 46 7.54 -4.35 -21.02
C ALA A 46 7.31 -5.76 -21.59
N TYR A 47 6.05 -6.22 -21.64
CA TYR A 47 5.66 -7.48 -22.29
C TYR A 47 5.21 -7.32 -23.76
N GLY A 48 5.23 -6.08 -24.29
CA GLY A 48 4.85 -5.82 -25.69
C GLY A 48 3.36 -5.94 -25.98
N VAL A 49 2.51 -5.76 -24.97
CA VAL A 49 1.04 -5.82 -25.08
C VAL A 49 0.43 -4.50 -24.58
N ASP A 50 -0.84 -4.25 -24.91
CA ASP A 50 -1.58 -3.15 -24.32
C ASP A 50 -2.08 -3.48 -22.90
N ALA A 51 -2.44 -2.44 -22.15
CA ALA A 51 -2.83 -2.57 -20.74
C ALA A 51 -4.10 -3.41 -20.54
N ASP A 52 -5.07 -3.34 -21.47
CA ASP A 52 -6.30 -4.12 -21.39
C ASP A 52 -6.04 -5.62 -21.60
N THR A 53 -5.25 -5.95 -22.60
CA THR A 53 -4.78 -7.35 -22.83
C THR A 53 -4.02 -7.88 -21.63
N PHE A 54 -3.16 -7.04 -21.02
CA PHE A 54 -2.39 -7.42 -19.82
C PHE A 54 -3.30 -7.72 -18.63
N THR A 55 -4.28 -6.87 -18.34
CA THR A 55 -5.22 -7.08 -17.22
C THR A 55 -6.15 -8.25 -17.47
N GLN A 56 -6.63 -8.43 -18.69
CA GLN A 56 -7.46 -9.59 -19.06
C GLN A 56 -6.71 -10.92 -18.83
N TYR A 57 -5.43 -10.97 -19.20
CA TYR A 57 -4.63 -12.18 -19.06
C TYR A 57 -4.25 -12.48 -17.59
N ASN A 58 -3.85 -11.48 -16.83
CA ASN A 58 -3.33 -11.65 -15.48
C ASN A 58 -4.40 -11.64 -14.39
N TYR A 59 -5.50 -10.91 -14.60
CA TYR A 59 -6.55 -10.69 -13.59
C TYR A 59 -7.94 -11.14 -14.04
N GLY A 60 -8.10 -11.55 -15.31
CA GLY A 60 -9.35 -12.05 -15.85
C GLY A 60 -10.44 -10.98 -16.06
N GLN A 61 -10.06 -9.71 -16.13
CA GLN A 61 -10.97 -8.56 -16.29
C GLN A 61 -10.34 -7.47 -17.15
N ASP A 62 -11.18 -6.63 -17.75
CA ASP A 62 -10.73 -5.46 -18.51
C ASP A 62 -10.09 -4.41 -17.60
N LEU A 63 -9.27 -3.52 -18.20
CA LEU A 63 -8.53 -2.49 -17.48
C LEU A 63 -9.46 -1.59 -16.65
N ALA A 64 -10.59 -1.14 -17.18
CA ALA A 64 -11.48 -0.23 -16.49
C ALA A 64 -12.10 -0.88 -15.24
N THR A 65 -12.52 -2.14 -15.34
CA THR A 65 -13.04 -2.91 -14.21
C THR A 65 -11.96 -3.15 -13.17
N PHE A 66 -10.74 -3.50 -13.60
CA PHE A 66 -9.60 -3.66 -12.70
C PHE A 66 -9.31 -2.38 -11.93
N LEU A 67 -9.15 -1.26 -12.63
CA LEU A 67 -8.83 0.05 -12.02
C LEU A 67 -9.89 0.49 -11.02
N SER A 68 -11.17 0.38 -11.40
CA SER A 68 -12.27 0.75 -10.50
C SER A 68 -12.27 -0.06 -9.21
N THR A 69 -12.15 -1.38 -9.31
CA THR A 69 -12.17 -2.27 -8.14
C THR A 69 -10.94 -2.08 -7.26
N TYR A 70 -9.76 -2.04 -7.88
CA TYR A 70 -8.48 -1.88 -7.19
C TYR A 70 -8.40 -0.54 -6.45
N ALA A 71 -8.73 0.56 -7.16
CA ALA A 71 -8.65 1.89 -6.59
C ALA A 71 -9.60 2.10 -5.42
N GLU A 72 -10.83 1.61 -5.51
CA GLU A 72 -11.79 1.70 -4.42
C GLU A 72 -11.35 0.89 -3.19
N GLN A 73 -10.84 -0.33 -3.39
CA GLN A 73 -10.33 -1.16 -2.30
C GLN A 73 -9.10 -0.53 -1.64
N THR A 74 -8.16 -0.03 -2.42
CA THR A 74 -6.95 0.62 -1.91
C THR A 74 -7.28 1.90 -1.15
N ALA A 75 -8.19 2.72 -1.66
CA ALA A 75 -8.65 3.92 -0.97
C ALA A 75 -9.35 3.62 0.37
N LYS A 76 -10.17 2.58 0.42
CA LYS A 76 -10.78 2.10 1.68
C LYS A 76 -9.73 1.64 2.69
N GLN A 77 -8.75 0.88 2.22
CA GLN A 77 -7.66 0.39 3.06
C GLN A 77 -6.84 1.54 3.65
N ASP A 78 -6.47 2.53 2.82
CA ASP A 78 -5.75 3.72 3.26
C ASP A 78 -6.52 4.48 4.34
N ILE A 79 -7.81 4.76 4.14
CA ILE A 79 -8.67 5.42 5.13
C ILE A 79 -8.70 4.64 6.45
N ALA A 80 -8.85 3.31 6.38
CA ALA A 80 -8.93 2.47 7.56
C ALA A 80 -7.61 2.45 8.33
N LEU A 81 -6.48 2.33 7.63
CA LEU A 81 -5.14 2.34 8.25
C LEU A 81 -4.81 3.71 8.84
N GLN A 82 -5.14 4.80 8.14
CA GLN A 82 -4.95 6.16 8.66
C GLN A 82 -5.81 6.41 9.93
N ALA A 83 -7.02 5.85 9.98
CA ALA A 83 -7.86 5.95 11.17
C ALA A 83 -7.23 5.23 12.39
N VAL A 84 -6.63 4.05 12.18
CA VAL A 84 -5.86 3.35 13.22
C VAL A 84 -4.64 4.16 13.62
N ALA A 85 -3.86 4.65 12.65
CA ALA A 85 -2.67 5.45 12.91
C ALA A 85 -2.98 6.68 13.78
N ASN A 86 -4.06 7.39 13.46
CA ASN A 86 -4.50 8.56 14.23
C ASN A 86 -4.95 8.18 15.66
N LYS A 87 -5.72 7.11 15.78
CA LYS A 87 -6.27 6.66 17.07
C LYS A 87 -5.19 6.16 18.02
N GLU A 88 -4.22 5.42 17.48
CA GLU A 88 -3.17 4.75 18.26
C GLU A 88 -1.85 5.54 18.31
N ASN A 89 -1.83 6.76 17.75
CA ASN A 89 -0.66 7.65 17.69
C ASN A 89 0.54 7.01 16.96
N LEU A 90 0.28 6.31 15.85
CA LEU A 90 1.29 5.64 15.04
C LEU A 90 1.82 6.50 13.89
N ASN A 91 1.31 7.72 13.71
CA ASN A 91 1.75 8.63 12.66
C ASN A 91 3.26 8.86 12.71
N ILE A 92 3.87 8.96 11.52
CA ILE A 92 5.31 9.13 11.36
C ILE A 92 5.62 10.63 11.22
N SER A 93 6.39 11.18 12.16
CA SER A 93 6.87 12.57 12.08
C SER A 93 7.95 12.72 11.00
N ASP A 94 8.27 13.97 10.62
CA ASP A 94 9.32 14.23 9.62
C ASP A 94 10.68 13.74 10.13
N GLU A 95 10.98 13.93 11.42
CA GLU A 95 12.23 13.44 12.01
C GLU A 95 12.29 11.91 12.06
N GLU A 96 11.16 11.25 12.33
CA GLU A 96 11.08 9.78 12.30
C GLU A 96 11.26 9.26 10.88
N LEU A 97 10.62 9.89 9.89
CA LEU A 97 10.76 9.54 8.48
C LEU A 97 12.20 9.69 7.99
N ASP A 98 12.84 10.82 8.27
CA ASP A 98 14.23 11.06 7.86
C ASP A 98 15.18 10.03 8.48
N ARG A 99 14.98 9.66 9.74
CA ARG A 99 15.77 8.60 10.39
C ARG A 99 15.55 7.24 9.70
N MET A 100 14.30 6.86 9.45
CA MET A 100 13.97 5.58 8.78
C MET A 100 14.55 5.52 7.36
N LEU A 101 14.47 6.62 6.62
CA LEU A 101 15.05 6.71 5.27
C LEU A 101 16.58 6.62 5.32
N GLN A 102 17.22 7.32 6.28
CA GLN A 102 18.69 7.25 6.43
C GLN A 102 19.16 5.84 6.78
N ASP A 103 18.44 5.15 7.67
CA ASP A 103 18.77 3.76 8.04
C ASP A 103 18.64 2.83 6.81
N ARG A 104 17.59 3.01 5.99
CA ARG A 104 17.40 2.24 4.75
C ARG A 104 18.45 2.57 3.70
N ALA A 105 18.77 3.85 3.49
CA ALA A 105 19.82 4.30 2.58
C ALA A 105 21.17 3.65 2.95
N THR A 106 21.54 3.75 4.21
CA THR A 106 22.80 3.17 4.73
C THR A 106 22.84 1.64 4.57
N ALA A 107 21.75 0.95 4.89
CA ALA A 107 21.65 -0.51 4.71
C ALA A 107 21.73 -0.93 3.24
N ALA A 108 21.26 -0.09 2.33
CA ALA A 108 21.33 -0.30 0.87
C ALA A 108 22.66 0.18 0.24
N GLY A 109 23.55 0.81 1.01
CA GLY A 109 24.86 1.26 0.56
C GLY A 109 24.86 2.64 -0.12
N TYR A 110 23.84 3.46 0.13
CA TYR A 110 23.77 4.86 -0.32
C TYR A 110 24.28 5.81 0.76
N ASP A 111 24.92 6.88 0.36
CA ASP A 111 25.47 7.89 1.27
C ASP A 111 24.39 8.88 1.74
N THR A 112 23.37 9.14 0.92
CA THR A 112 22.31 10.12 1.22
C THR A 112 20.92 9.54 1.01
N ILE A 113 19.92 10.17 1.65
CA ILE A 113 18.51 9.85 1.45
C ILE A 113 18.12 10.11 0.00
N GLU A 114 18.56 11.22 -0.58
CA GLU A 114 18.24 11.64 -1.94
C GLU A 114 18.70 10.61 -2.99
N GLU A 115 19.89 10.05 -2.81
CA GLU A 115 20.40 8.98 -3.68
C GLU A 115 19.56 7.69 -3.55
N TYR A 116 19.11 7.39 -2.33
CA TYR A 116 18.32 6.20 -2.06
C TYR A 116 16.90 6.28 -2.63
N ILE A 117 16.21 7.40 -2.40
CA ILE A 117 14.81 7.56 -2.83
C ILE A 117 14.68 7.85 -4.33
N GLY A 118 15.72 8.44 -4.97
CA GLY A 118 15.70 8.79 -6.39
C GLY A 118 14.57 9.77 -6.73
N GLU A 119 13.69 9.36 -7.66
CA GLU A 119 12.53 10.15 -8.08
C GLU A 119 11.30 9.96 -7.20
N THR A 120 11.33 9.01 -6.26
CA THR A 120 10.21 8.76 -5.34
C THR A 120 10.16 9.84 -4.26
N SER A 121 8.97 10.33 -3.94
CA SER A 121 8.83 11.35 -2.91
C SER A 121 9.02 10.77 -1.49
N LYS A 122 9.48 11.60 -0.55
CA LYS A 122 9.52 11.22 0.87
C LYS A 122 8.13 10.84 1.40
N GLU A 123 7.08 11.46 0.85
CA GLU A 123 5.70 11.21 1.29
C GLU A 123 5.21 9.81 0.88
N ASP A 124 5.61 9.32 -0.29
CA ASP A 124 5.30 7.94 -0.71
C ASP A 124 5.97 6.92 0.23
N TYR A 125 7.19 7.21 0.68
CA TYR A 125 7.86 6.40 1.71
C TYR A 125 7.17 6.49 3.07
N ARG A 126 6.64 7.66 3.45
CA ARG A 126 5.85 7.82 4.69
C ARG A 126 4.61 6.93 4.65
N GLU A 127 3.86 6.95 3.53
CA GLU A 127 2.70 6.10 3.33
C GLU A 127 3.08 4.61 3.46
N TYR A 128 4.19 4.20 2.85
CA TYR A 128 4.70 2.83 2.93
C TYR A 128 5.09 2.41 4.36
N PHE A 129 5.87 3.22 5.05
CA PHE A 129 6.28 2.93 6.43
C PHE A 129 5.10 2.97 7.41
N LEU A 130 4.13 3.85 7.17
CA LEU A 130 2.92 3.91 7.98
C LEU A 130 2.09 2.63 7.81
N TYR A 131 1.96 2.14 6.58
CA TYR A 131 1.32 0.86 6.29
C TYR A 131 1.95 -0.28 7.09
N ASP A 132 3.26 -0.44 7.02
CA ASP A 132 4.00 -1.47 7.75
C ASP A 132 3.78 -1.34 9.27
N LYS A 133 3.94 -0.14 9.81
CA LYS A 133 3.78 0.15 11.25
C LYS A 133 2.37 -0.15 11.77
N VAL A 134 1.35 0.19 11.00
CA VAL A 134 -0.05 -0.11 11.36
C VAL A 134 -0.35 -1.59 11.21
N LEU A 135 0.15 -2.25 10.18
CA LEU A 135 -0.02 -3.69 9.97
C LEU A 135 0.61 -4.48 11.12
N ASP A 136 1.84 -4.14 11.53
CA ASP A 136 2.51 -4.76 12.68
C ASP A 136 1.67 -4.58 13.96
N TYR A 137 1.19 -3.36 14.21
CA TYR A 137 0.29 -3.10 15.34
C TYR A 137 -0.98 -3.96 15.30
N LEU A 138 -1.62 -4.10 14.14
CA LEU A 138 -2.80 -4.94 13.98
C LEU A 138 -2.49 -6.42 14.24
N VAL A 139 -1.35 -6.92 13.75
CA VAL A 139 -0.90 -8.31 13.96
C VAL A 139 -0.63 -8.57 15.45
N GLU A 140 0.09 -7.67 16.13
CA GLU A 140 0.41 -7.78 17.55
C GLU A 140 -0.84 -7.79 18.44
N ASN A 141 -1.88 -7.08 18.03
CA ASN A 141 -3.13 -6.97 18.79
C ASN A 141 -4.23 -7.95 18.31
N ALA A 142 -3.97 -8.73 17.27
CA ALA A 142 -4.91 -9.71 16.75
C ALA A 142 -4.99 -10.95 17.65
N LYS A 143 -6.21 -11.47 17.83
CA LYS A 143 -6.42 -12.79 18.46
C LYS A 143 -6.34 -13.87 17.38
N ILE A 144 -5.16 -14.46 17.23
CA ILE A 144 -4.94 -15.53 16.25
C ILE A 144 -5.31 -16.87 16.91
N THR A 145 -6.32 -17.55 16.36
CA THR A 145 -6.67 -18.92 16.74
C THR A 145 -6.23 -19.86 15.62
N ASN A 146 -5.26 -20.71 15.93
CA ASN A 146 -4.88 -21.80 15.03
C ASN A 146 -5.93 -22.91 15.14
N ASN A 147 -6.68 -23.14 14.08
CA ASN A 147 -7.58 -24.29 13.93
C ASN A 147 -6.84 -25.45 13.27
#